data_b8e74c0850a9f091eaae829024132c35
#
_entry.id   b8e74c0850a9f091eaae829024132c35
#
_cell.length_a   1.000
_cell.length_b   1.000
_cell.length_c   1.000
_cell.angle_alpha   90.00
_cell.angle_beta   90.00
_cell.angle_gamma   90.00
#
_symmetry.space_group_name_H-M   'P 1'
#
loop_
_entity.id
_entity.type
_entity.pdbx_description
1 polymer ?
#
loop_
_entity_poly.entity_id
_entity_poly.type
_entity_poly.pdbx_seq_one_letter_code
_entity_poly.pdbx_strand_id
1 'polypeptide(L)'
;MLLPPTGQEIGPLASAFDRVAEITLGNVVGVVVALFVFPARAHTLMGEAAAKVVSLNGDLVAVFIDELTGAPGGRASLQNLHPQIRAALKQAEAAADEAMRERASHLTDEANPEPLIRTLYRVRHDLVMVGRAAANPLPAPLLHRLGPSLDALRGATCRLLSDLSASLKNRTPPPSPDAFRIAVQALVAQTESLRTDAILRDLPGDAFGQVFALRFAFEQFRQDLGDLLARARELAGRRTVDAAED
;
A
#
# COMPACT_ATOMS: atom_id res chain seq x y z
N MET A 1 59.47 -9.09 54.83
CA MET A 1 59.46 -7.92 53.92
C MET A 1 58.04 -7.83 53.36
N LEU A 2 57.19 -7.03 54.08
CA LEU A 2 55.78 -6.86 53.77
C LEU A 2 55.62 -5.64 52.81
N LEU A 3 55.16 -5.85 51.64
CA LEU A 3 54.75 -4.76 50.67
C LEU A 3 53.52 -4.06 51.25
N PRO A 4 53.51 -2.73 51.36
CA PRO A 4 52.28 -2.00 51.71
C PRO A 4 51.20 -2.11 50.58
N PRO A 5 49.93 -2.17 50.96
CA PRO A 5 48.86 -2.13 50.00
C PRO A 5 48.80 -0.70 49.49
N THR A 6 49.10 -0.49 48.19
CA THR A 6 48.82 0.73 47.47
C THR A 6 47.33 0.72 47.09
N GLY A 7 46.46 0.84 48.07
CA GLY A 7 45.06 1.17 47.89
C GLY A 7 44.92 2.68 48.01
N GLN A 8 44.90 3.38 46.90
CA GLN A 8 44.36 4.73 46.88
C GLN A 8 42.89 4.65 47.31
N GLU A 9 42.58 5.04 48.54
CA GLU A 9 41.18 5.23 48.97
C GLU A 9 40.60 6.40 48.14
N ILE A 10 39.93 6.05 47.04
CA ILE A 10 39.12 6.99 46.27
C ILE A 10 38.02 7.43 47.24
N GLY A 11 38.04 8.69 47.66
CA GLY A 11 37.04 9.23 48.58
C GLY A 11 35.61 9.01 48.05
N PRO A 12 34.61 8.88 48.96
CA PRO A 12 33.21 8.59 48.53
C PRO A 12 32.67 9.55 47.49
N LEU A 13 33.11 10.80 47.47
CA LEU A 13 32.74 11.81 46.47
C LEU A 13 33.38 11.53 45.12
N ALA A 14 34.64 11.10 45.03
CA ALA A 14 35.29 10.76 43.78
C ALA A 14 34.64 9.52 43.13
N SER A 15 34.33 8.49 43.94
CA SER A 15 33.60 7.30 43.46
C SER A 15 32.18 7.63 42.98
N ALA A 16 31.49 8.60 43.59
CA ALA A 16 30.21 9.06 43.14
C ALA A 16 30.31 9.83 41.81
N PHE A 17 31.33 10.66 41.63
CA PHE A 17 31.60 11.37 40.38
C PHE A 17 31.92 10.41 39.22
N ASP A 18 32.78 9.39 39.47
CA ASP A 18 33.10 8.39 38.45
C ASP A 18 31.86 7.63 37.99
N ARG A 19 30.98 7.27 38.93
CA ARG A 19 29.74 6.58 38.63
C ARG A 19 28.76 7.43 37.81
N VAL A 20 28.64 8.72 38.14
CA VAL A 20 27.84 9.67 37.37
C VAL A 20 28.43 9.85 35.96
N ALA A 21 29.75 9.96 35.86
CA ALA A 21 30.43 10.08 34.55
C ALA A 21 30.23 8.82 33.69
N GLU A 22 30.36 7.61 34.24
CA GLU A 22 30.11 6.34 33.55
C GLU A 22 28.66 6.25 33.05
N ILE A 23 27.69 6.56 33.92
CA ILE A 23 26.26 6.55 33.52
C ILE A 23 25.98 7.58 32.43
N THR A 24 26.53 8.79 32.56
CA THR A 24 26.34 9.86 31.57
C THR A 24 27.00 9.48 30.26
N LEU A 25 28.21 8.96 30.27
CA LEU A 25 28.91 8.48 29.06
C LEU A 25 28.14 7.34 28.40
N GLY A 26 27.65 6.37 29.18
CA GLY A 26 26.83 5.27 28.67
C GLY A 26 25.56 5.74 28.02
N ASN A 27 24.87 6.73 28.63
CA ASN A 27 23.66 7.34 28.03
C ASN A 27 23.98 8.10 26.75
N VAL A 28 25.05 8.91 26.73
CA VAL A 28 25.48 9.65 25.52
C VAL A 28 25.85 8.68 24.41
N VAL A 29 26.64 7.64 24.70
CA VAL A 29 26.97 6.60 23.71
C VAL A 29 25.72 5.87 23.22
N GLY A 30 24.79 5.53 24.13
CA GLY A 30 23.51 4.90 23.78
C GLY A 30 22.68 5.77 22.84
N VAL A 31 22.59 7.07 23.10
CA VAL A 31 21.89 8.04 22.24
C VAL A 31 22.60 8.18 20.87
N VAL A 32 23.93 8.30 20.88
CA VAL A 32 24.72 8.39 19.63
C VAL A 32 24.54 7.11 18.80
N VAL A 33 24.63 5.94 19.41
CA VAL A 33 24.39 4.67 18.71
C VAL A 33 22.95 4.60 18.19
N ALA A 34 21.95 5.00 18.98
CA ALA A 34 20.56 5.02 18.53
C ALA A 34 20.36 5.93 17.32
N LEU A 35 20.97 7.11 17.29
CA LEU A 35 20.83 8.07 16.20
C LEU A 35 21.63 7.69 14.93
N PHE A 36 22.81 7.08 15.07
CA PHE A 36 23.70 6.79 13.93
C PHE A 36 23.61 5.34 13.43
N VAL A 37 23.31 4.36 14.32
CA VAL A 37 23.23 2.94 13.95
C VAL A 37 21.81 2.53 13.60
N PHE A 38 20.80 3.20 14.17
CA PHE A 38 19.39 3.02 13.84
C PHE A 38 18.80 4.32 13.27
N PRO A 39 19.24 4.77 12.07
CA PRO A 39 18.56 5.89 11.44
C PRO A 39 17.09 5.53 11.22
N ALA A 40 16.22 6.53 11.30
CA ALA A 40 14.78 6.41 11.14
C ALA A 40 14.40 5.58 9.88
N ARG A 41 14.15 4.27 10.08
CA ARG A 41 13.86 3.31 9.01
C ARG A 41 12.37 3.00 8.90
N ALA A 42 11.56 3.44 9.87
CA ALA A 42 10.15 3.09 9.91
C ALA A 42 9.39 3.58 8.68
N HIS A 43 9.70 4.78 8.18
CA HIS A 43 9.12 5.28 6.94
C HIS A 43 9.51 4.48 5.69
N THR A 44 10.74 3.95 5.63
CA THR A 44 11.16 3.09 4.52
C THR A 44 10.44 1.74 4.59
N LEU A 45 10.38 1.13 5.77
CA LEU A 45 9.67 -0.13 6.00
C LEU A 45 8.17 0.01 5.71
N MET A 46 7.57 1.13 6.10
CA MET A 46 6.18 1.46 5.78
C MET A 46 5.96 1.57 4.27
N GLY A 47 6.85 2.27 3.55
CA GLY A 47 6.80 2.37 2.09
C GLY A 47 6.91 1.00 1.40
N GLU A 48 7.82 0.14 1.85
CA GLU A 48 7.97 -1.23 1.34
C GLU A 48 6.74 -2.10 1.63
N ALA A 49 6.18 -2.02 2.84
CA ALA A 49 4.99 -2.77 3.21
C ALA A 49 3.75 -2.28 2.42
N ALA A 50 3.58 -0.97 2.25
CA ALA A 50 2.54 -0.38 1.42
C ALA A 50 2.69 -0.80 -0.05
N ALA A 51 3.90 -0.78 -0.59
CA ALA A 51 4.22 -1.26 -1.94
C ALA A 51 3.81 -2.72 -2.13
N LYS A 52 4.06 -3.58 -1.14
CA LYS A 52 3.63 -4.98 -1.16
C LYS A 52 2.11 -5.13 -1.22
N VAL A 53 1.37 -4.33 -0.43
CA VAL A 53 -0.11 -4.32 -0.48
C VAL A 53 -0.60 -3.94 -1.87
N VAL A 54 -0.03 -2.88 -2.45
CA VAL A 54 -0.41 -2.38 -3.78
C VAL A 54 -0.12 -3.41 -4.87
N SER A 55 1.04 -4.07 -4.83
CA SER A 55 1.39 -5.15 -5.77
C SER A 55 0.39 -6.30 -5.70
N LEU A 56 0.10 -6.80 -4.49
CA LEU A 56 -0.87 -7.90 -4.28
C LEU A 56 -2.30 -7.52 -4.71
N ASN A 57 -2.68 -6.24 -4.59
CA ASN A 57 -3.95 -5.76 -5.10
C ASN A 57 -3.98 -5.79 -6.64
N GLY A 58 -2.86 -5.56 -7.32
CA GLY A 58 -2.74 -5.73 -8.78
C GLY A 58 -2.97 -7.17 -9.21
N ASP A 59 -2.33 -8.13 -8.51
CA ASP A 59 -2.53 -9.56 -8.74
C ASP A 59 -4.01 -9.96 -8.52
N LEU A 60 -4.64 -9.39 -7.48
CA LEU A 60 -6.04 -9.65 -7.16
C LEU A 60 -6.99 -9.16 -8.26
N VAL A 61 -6.75 -7.97 -8.83
CA VAL A 61 -7.55 -7.46 -9.95
C VAL A 61 -7.41 -8.35 -11.18
N ALA A 62 -6.19 -8.80 -11.48
CA ALA A 62 -5.96 -9.73 -12.58
C ALA A 62 -6.81 -11.00 -12.43
N VAL A 63 -6.79 -11.61 -11.24
CA VAL A 63 -7.58 -12.81 -10.93
C VAL A 63 -9.08 -12.55 -11.04
N PHE A 64 -9.59 -11.41 -10.58
CA PHE A 64 -11.00 -11.08 -10.71
C PHE A 64 -11.46 -10.95 -12.16
N ILE A 65 -10.63 -10.37 -13.02
CA ILE A 65 -10.97 -10.27 -14.44
C ILE A 65 -10.84 -11.64 -15.13
N ASP A 66 -9.86 -12.46 -14.73
CA ASP A 66 -9.73 -13.84 -15.21
C ASP A 66 -10.98 -14.69 -14.82
N GLU A 67 -11.52 -14.53 -13.61
CA GLU A 67 -12.80 -15.16 -13.19
C GLU A 67 -13.98 -14.70 -14.04
N LEU A 68 -14.09 -13.39 -14.32
CA LEU A 68 -15.15 -12.84 -15.19
C LEU A 68 -15.11 -13.40 -16.62
N THR A 69 -13.90 -13.67 -17.13
CA THR A 69 -13.69 -14.23 -18.48
C THR A 69 -13.75 -15.76 -18.51
N GLY A 70 -13.93 -16.41 -17.35
CA GLY A 70 -14.00 -17.86 -17.25
C GLY A 70 -12.64 -18.57 -17.36
N ALA A 71 -11.53 -17.87 -17.12
CA ALA A 71 -10.20 -18.46 -17.11
C ALA A 71 -10.02 -19.42 -15.92
N PRO A 72 -9.37 -20.57 -16.11
CA PRO A 72 -9.20 -21.56 -15.04
C PRO A 72 -8.20 -21.10 -13.97
N GLY A 73 -8.43 -21.52 -12.71
CA GLY A 73 -7.45 -21.35 -11.62
C GLY A 73 -7.65 -20.14 -10.70
N GLY A 74 -8.57 -19.23 -10.99
CA GLY A 74 -8.79 -18.02 -10.22
C GLY A 74 -9.12 -18.26 -8.74
N ARG A 75 -10.00 -19.23 -8.45
CA ARG A 75 -10.42 -19.55 -7.07
C ARG A 75 -9.26 -20.00 -6.17
N ALA A 76 -8.33 -20.81 -6.69
CA ALA A 76 -7.14 -21.23 -5.94
C ALA A 76 -6.20 -20.05 -5.69
N SER A 77 -6.05 -19.17 -6.68
CA SER A 77 -5.26 -17.94 -6.54
C SER A 77 -5.84 -17.00 -5.49
N LEU A 78 -7.17 -16.84 -5.43
CA LEU A 78 -7.86 -16.02 -4.43
C LEU A 78 -7.64 -16.53 -3.00
N GLN A 79 -7.67 -17.85 -2.78
CA GLN A 79 -7.40 -18.45 -1.47
C GLN A 79 -6.01 -18.11 -0.94
N ASN A 80 -5.03 -17.98 -1.84
CA ASN A 80 -3.67 -17.62 -1.48
C ASN A 80 -3.45 -16.10 -1.33
N LEU A 81 -4.08 -15.28 -2.17
CA LEU A 81 -3.90 -13.82 -2.18
C LEU A 81 -4.53 -13.13 -0.96
N HIS A 82 -5.72 -13.54 -0.55
CA HIS A 82 -6.42 -12.88 0.56
C HIS A 82 -5.65 -12.93 1.91
N PRO A 83 -5.05 -14.05 2.33
CA PRO A 83 -4.19 -14.06 3.53
C PRO A 83 -2.95 -13.19 3.38
N GLN A 84 -2.30 -13.19 2.20
CA GLN A 84 -1.11 -12.38 1.94
C GLN A 84 -1.42 -10.88 2.02
N ILE A 85 -2.53 -10.42 1.43
CA ILE A 85 -2.94 -9.02 1.49
C ILE A 85 -3.24 -8.61 2.94
N ARG A 86 -3.93 -9.46 3.72
CA ARG A 86 -4.17 -9.18 5.14
C ARG A 86 -2.87 -9.09 5.95
N ALA A 87 -1.93 -9.97 5.70
CA ALA A 87 -0.63 -9.95 6.37
C ALA A 87 0.16 -8.69 5.99
N ALA A 88 0.19 -8.33 4.70
CA ALA A 88 0.86 -7.13 4.21
C ALA A 88 0.24 -5.84 4.77
N LEU A 89 -1.10 -5.76 4.87
CA LEU A 89 -1.79 -4.62 5.49
C LEU A 89 -1.42 -4.47 6.98
N LYS A 90 -1.38 -5.56 7.74
CA LYS A 90 -0.95 -5.53 9.14
C LYS A 90 0.51 -5.08 9.29
N GLN A 91 1.38 -5.50 8.38
CA GLN A 91 2.78 -5.05 8.37
C GLN A 91 2.87 -3.55 8.05
N ALA A 92 2.09 -3.06 7.08
CA ALA A 92 2.04 -1.65 6.74
C ALA A 92 1.51 -0.80 7.91
N GLU A 93 0.48 -1.28 8.61
CA GLU A 93 -0.08 -0.63 9.80
C GLU A 93 0.94 -0.57 10.94
N ALA A 94 1.59 -1.70 11.27
CA ALA A 94 2.61 -1.74 12.31
C ALA A 94 3.82 -0.82 11.99
N ALA A 95 4.25 -0.77 10.73
CA ALA A 95 5.32 0.13 10.30
C ALA A 95 4.88 1.61 10.33
N ALA A 96 3.60 1.90 10.05
CA ALA A 96 3.05 3.25 10.16
C ALA A 96 2.97 3.70 11.63
N ASP A 97 2.58 2.82 12.56
CA ASP A 97 2.57 3.10 14.00
C ASP A 97 3.97 3.45 14.51
N GLU A 98 4.98 2.74 14.05
CA GLU A 98 6.38 3.03 14.39
C GLU A 98 6.84 4.36 13.80
N ALA A 99 6.51 4.64 12.54
CA ALA A 99 6.79 5.91 11.89
C ALA A 99 6.10 7.09 12.60
N MET A 100 4.89 6.91 13.14
CA MET A 100 4.22 7.92 13.95
C MET A 100 4.93 8.15 15.29
N ARG A 101 5.49 7.11 15.93
CA ARG A 101 6.28 7.24 17.16
C ARG A 101 7.59 7.98 16.91
N GLU A 102 8.31 7.65 15.84
CA GLU A 102 9.52 8.37 15.43
C GLU A 102 9.22 9.86 15.22
N ARG A 103 8.11 10.18 14.54
CA ARG A 103 7.66 11.56 14.34
C ARG A 103 7.27 12.26 15.65
N ALA A 104 6.53 11.59 16.54
CA ALA A 104 6.14 12.14 17.84
C ALA A 104 7.35 12.45 18.73
N SER A 105 8.45 11.73 18.56
CA SER A 105 9.72 11.96 19.24
C SER A 105 10.57 13.07 18.61
N HIS A 106 10.06 13.79 17.61
CA HIS A 106 10.79 14.81 16.82
C HIS A 106 12.09 14.29 16.17
N LEU A 107 12.15 12.99 15.91
CA LEU A 107 13.28 12.34 15.23
C LEU A 107 13.20 12.50 13.69
N THR A 108 12.04 12.86 13.17
CA THR A 108 11.82 13.06 11.73
C THR A 108 10.68 14.05 11.47
N ASP A 109 10.81 14.83 10.40
CA ASP A 109 9.77 15.75 9.90
C ASP A 109 8.97 15.16 8.73
N GLU A 110 9.04 13.84 8.56
CA GLU A 110 8.37 13.11 7.48
C GLU A 110 6.83 13.21 7.54
N ALA A 111 6.17 12.92 6.42
CA ALA A 111 4.72 13.00 6.30
C ALA A 111 4.00 12.02 7.25
N ASN A 112 2.80 12.40 7.72
CA ASN A 112 1.96 11.50 8.50
C ASN A 112 1.59 10.27 7.67
N PRO A 113 1.91 9.03 8.10
CA PRO A 113 1.61 7.80 7.37
C PRO A 113 0.15 7.37 7.46
N GLU A 114 -0.60 7.84 8.46
CA GLU A 114 -1.97 7.38 8.73
C GLU A 114 -2.94 7.55 7.54
N PRO A 115 -2.96 8.68 6.79
CA PRO A 115 -3.82 8.83 5.63
C PRO A 115 -3.56 7.81 4.53
N LEU A 116 -2.29 7.41 4.33
CA LEU A 116 -1.94 6.36 3.37
C LEU A 116 -2.54 5.02 3.78
N ILE A 117 -2.37 4.62 5.03
CA ILE A 117 -2.89 3.35 5.56
C ILE A 117 -4.42 3.29 5.44
N ARG A 118 -5.13 4.35 5.84
CA ARG A 118 -6.58 4.44 5.67
C ARG A 118 -7.01 4.27 4.22
N THR A 119 -6.29 4.87 3.29
CA THR A 119 -6.59 4.76 1.86
C THR A 119 -6.31 3.35 1.32
N LEU A 120 -5.26 2.67 1.79
CA LEU A 120 -5.02 1.26 1.46
C LEU A 120 -6.17 0.35 1.91
N TYR A 121 -6.75 0.60 3.08
CA TYR A 121 -7.93 -0.14 3.56
C TYR A 121 -9.18 0.13 2.70
N ARG A 122 -9.40 1.39 2.25
CA ARG A 122 -10.51 1.73 1.34
C ARG A 122 -10.35 1.02 0.00
N VAL A 123 -9.17 1.14 -0.62
CA VAL A 123 -8.83 0.42 -1.85
C VAL A 123 -9.05 -1.10 -1.71
N ARG A 124 -8.66 -1.67 -0.58
CA ARG A 124 -8.93 -3.09 -0.28
C ARG A 124 -10.43 -3.39 -0.18
N HIS A 125 -11.21 -2.50 0.41
CA HIS A 125 -12.66 -2.63 0.50
C HIS A 125 -13.31 -2.62 -0.88
N ASP A 126 -12.90 -1.69 -1.75
CA ASP A 126 -13.41 -1.62 -3.13
C ASP A 126 -13.11 -2.89 -3.91
N LEU A 127 -11.91 -3.47 -3.73
CA LEU A 127 -11.57 -4.74 -4.34
C LEU A 127 -12.42 -5.91 -3.81
N VAL A 128 -12.94 -5.85 -2.59
CA VAL A 128 -13.96 -6.81 -2.13
C VAL A 128 -15.26 -6.65 -2.91
N MET A 129 -15.67 -5.42 -3.23
CA MET A 129 -16.85 -5.15 -4.05
C MET A 129 -16.66 -5.61 -5.49
N VAL A 130 -15.48 -5.34 -6.08
CA VAL A 130 -15.11 -5.87 -7.39
C VAL A 130 -15.17 -7.41 -7.40
N GLY A 131 -14.58 -8.07 -6.40
CA GLY A 131 -14.58 -9.52 -6.29
C GLY A 131 -15.97 -10.13 -6.14
N ARG A 132 -16.89 -9.46 -5.43
CA ARG A 132 -18.29 -9.89 -5.36
C ARG A 132 -18.98 -9.80 -6.73
N ALA A 133 -18.73 -8.72 -7.46
CA ALA A 133 -19.28 -8.55 -8.81
C ALA A 133 -18.63 -9.52 -9.81
N ALA A 134 -17.40 -9.95 -9.56
CA ALA A 134 -16.65 -10.88 -10.41
C ALA A 134 -16.81 -12.36 -10.01
N ALA A 135 -17.67 -12.70 -9.04
CA ALA A 135 -17.78 -14.05 -8.47
C ALA A 135 -18.22 -15.13 -9.47
N ASN A 136 -18.86 -14.73 -10.54
CA ASN A 136 -19.34 -15.64 -11.60
C ASN A 136 -18.83 -15.16 -12.96
N PRO A 137 -18.52 -16.08 -13.89
CA PRO A 137 -18.20 -15.73 -15.26
C PRO A 137 -19.36 -14.99 -15.95
N LEU A 138 -19.03 -14.04 -16.81
CA LEU A 138 -20.03 -13.36 -17.62
C LEU A 138 -20.60 -14.30 -18.69
N PRO A 139 -21.90 -14.23 -18.99
CA PRO A 139 -22.49 -14.91 -20.14
C PRO A 139 -21.78 -14.55 -21.45
N ALA A 140 -21.67 -15.52 -22.37
CA ALA A 140 -20.94 -15.35 -23.63
C ALA A 140 -21.32 -14.08 -24.44
N PRO A 141 -22.60 -13.66 -24.55
CA PRO A 141 -22.96 -12.43 -25.26
C PRO A 141 -22.37 -11.17 -24.58
N LEU A 142 -22.36 -11.12 -23.25
CA LEU A 142 -21.74 -10.01 -22.49
C LEU A 142 -20.23 -10.02 -22.59
N LEU A 143 -19.64 -11.21 -22.50
CA LEU A 143 -18.20 -11.37 -22.62
C LEU A 143 -17.69 -10.94 -23.99
N HIS A 144 -18.43 -11.27 -25.07
CA HIS A 144 -18.09 -10.81 -26.43
C HIS A 144 -18.09 -9.28 -26.55
N ARG A 145 -18.99 -8.60 -25.85
CA ARG A 145 -19.12 -7.13 -25.87
C ARG A 145 -18.13 -6.45 -24.95
N LEU A 146 -18.00 -6.92 -23.72
CA LEU A 146 -17.21 -6.28 -22.65
C LEU A 146 -15.75 -6.76 -22.61
N GLY A 147 -15.44 -7.92 -23.20
CA GLY A 147 -14.11 -8.54 -23.14
C GLY A 147 -12.97 -7.60 -23.49
N PRO A 148 -12.99 -6.91 -24.63
CA PRO A 148 -11.92 -5.97 -24.99
C PRO A 148 -11.71 -4.84 -23.96
N SER A 149 -12.80 -4.34 -23.36
CA SER A 149 -12.70 -3.30 -22.30
C SER A 149 -12.22 -3.88 -20.98
N LEU A 150 -12.60 -5.11 -20.64
CA LEU A 150 -12.10 -5.81 -19.46
C LEU A 150 -10.61 -6.09 -19.57
N ASP A 151 -10.11 -6.52 -20.74
CA ASP A 151 -8.70 -6.75 -21.01
C ASP A 151 -7.88 -5.45 -20.93
N ALA A 152 -8.40 -4.38 -21.52
CA ALA A 152 -7.79 -3.06 -21.44
C ALA A 152 -7.72 -2.56 -19.99
N LEU A 153 -8.82 -2.73 -19.23
CA LEU A 153 -8.91 -2.37 -17.83
C LEU A 153 -7.92 -3.19 -16.97
N ARG A 154 -7.86 -4.52 -17.20
CA ARG A 154 -6.88 -5.41 -16.56
C ARG A 154 -5.46 -4.90 -16.78
N GLY A 155 -5.09 -4.69 -18.03
CA GLY A 155 -3.75 -4.24 -18.39
C GLY A 155 -3.38 -2.87 -17.81
N ALA A 156 -4.32 -1.91 -17.87
CA ALA A 156 -4.10 -0.57 -17.33
C ALA A 156 -3.99 -0.58 -15.80
N THR A 157 -4.84 -1.33 -15.11
CA THR A 157 -4.84 -1.43 -13.65
C THR A 157 -3.59 -2.13 -13.13
N CYS A 158 -3.21 -3.27 -13.71
CA CYS A 158 -2.01 -4.01 -13.30
C CYS A 158 -0.74 -3.16 -13.49
N ARG A 159 -0.61 -2.45 -14.61
CA ARG A 159 0.52 -1.53 -14.83
C ARG A 159 0.53 -0.41 -13.80
N LEU A 160 -0.59 0.29 -13.61
CA LEU A 160 -0.69 1.38 -12.65
C LEU A 160 -0.30 0.95 -11.22
N LEU A 161 -0.81 -0.21 -10.76
CA LEU A 161 -0.51 -0.72 -9.42
C LEU A 161 0.93 -1.22 -9.29
N SER A 162 1.50 -1.81 -10.35
CA SER A 162 2.92 -2.18 -10.39
C SER A 162 3.83 -0.95 -10.29
N ASP A 163 3.55 0.08 -11.08
CA ASP A 163 4.34 1.31 -11.09
C ASP A 163 4.18 2.10 -9.78
N LEU A 164 2.97 2.13 -9.21
CA LEU A 164 2.72 2.72 -7.89
C LEU A 164 3.45 1.96 -6.78
N SER A 165 3.47 0.63 -6.83
CA SER A 165 4.25 -0.20 -5.91
C SER A 165 5.74 0.15 -5.97
N ALA A 166 6.30 0.26 -7.17
CA ALA A 166 7.69 0.70 -7.36
C ALA A 166 7.94 2.13 -6.84
N SER A 167 7.00 3.04 -7.10
CA SER A 167 7.05 4.42 -6.61
C SER A 167 7.08 4.49 -5.08
N LEU A 168 6.19 3.76 -4.39
CA LEU A 168 6.14 3.72 -2.92
C LEU A 168 7.43 3.13 -2.32
N LYS A 169 7.97 2.07 -2.92
CA LYS A 169 9.21 1.44 -2.48
C LYS A 169 10.41 2.37 -2.63
N ASN A 170 10.50 3.07 -3.76
CA ASN A 170 11.64 3.91 -4.10
C ASN A 170 11.45 5.38 -3.69
N ARG A 171 10.27 5.73 -3.14
CA ARG A 171 9.88 7.10 -2.80
C ARG A 171 10.01 8.07 -3.97
N THR A 172 9.61 7.61 -5.15
CA THR A 172 9.56 8.41 -6.37
C THR A 172 8.14 8.93 -6.63
N PRO A 173 7.96 9.97 -7.43
CA PRO A 173 6.64 10.44 -7.80
C PRO A 173 5.77 9.32 -8.36
N PRO A 174 4.47 9.24 -7.98
CA PRO A 174 3.57 8.20 -8.45
C PRO A 174 3.29 8.35 -9.96
N PRO A 175 2.94 7.23 -10.64
CA PRO A 175 2.61 7.24 -12.06
C PRO A 175 1.32 8.02 -12.35
N SER A 176 1.13 8.39 -13.65
CA SER A 176 -0.14 8.97 -14.12
C SER A 176 -1.24 7.91 -14.12
N PRO A 177 -2.47 8.21 -13.63
CA PRO A 177 -3.62 7.32 -13.68
C PRO A 177 -4.36 7.35 -15.03
N ASP A 178 -3.90 8.08 -16.04
CA ASP A 178 -4.69 8.40 -17.24
C ASP A 178 -5.12 7.15 -18.01
N ALA A 179 -4.23 6.20 -18.24
CA ALA A 179 -4.57 4.96 -18.94
C ALA A 179 -5.64 4.15 -18.18
N PHE A 180 -5.55 4.08 -16.87
CA PHE A 180 -6.56 3.42 -16.05
C PHE A 180 -7.89 4.17 -16.06
N ARG A 181 -7.88 5.49 -15.95
CA ARG A 181 -9.07 6.34 -16.01
C ARG A 181 -9.81 6.16 -17.35
N ILE A 182 -9.07 6.15 -18.46
CA ILE A 182 -9.64 5.91 -19.81
C ILE A 182 -10.25 4.51 -19.88
N ALA A 183 -9.59 3.48 -19.36
CA ALA A 183 -10.11 2.11 -19.38
C ALA A 183 -11.41 1.96 -18.55
N VAL A 184 -11.49 2.60 -17.37
CA VAL A 184 -12.73 2.62 -16.57
C VAL A 184 -13.85 3.36 -17.31
N GLN A 185 -13.56 4.51 -17.92
CA GLN A 185 -14.55 5.26 -18.70
C GLN A 185 -15.06 4.45 -19.91
N ALA A 186 -14.19 3.69 -20.57
CA ALA A 186 -14.58 2.80 -21.66
C ALA A 186 -15.55 1.69 -21.19
N LEU A 187 -15.25 1.08 -20.03
CA LEU A 187 -16.15 0.09 -19.42
C LEU A 187 -17.52 0.72 -19.07
N VAL A 188 -17.51 1.92 -18.50
CA VAL A 188 -18.75 2.66 -18.17
C VAL A 188 -19.58 2.94 -19.42
N ALA A 189 -18.96 3.46 -20.49
CA ALA A 189 -19.64 3.77 -21.75
C ALA A 189 -20.21 2.52 -22.41
N GLN A 190 -19.47 1.42 -22.43
CA GLN A 190 -19.96 0.15 -22.96
C GLN A 190 -21.10 -0.43 -22.12
N THR A 191 -21.03 -0.36 -20.80
CA THR A 191 -22.14 -0.79 -19.93
C THR A 191 -23.39 0.02 -20.17
N GLU A 192 -23.26 1.33 -20.40
CA GLU A 192 -24.39 2.19 -20.70
C GLU A 192 -25.03 1.85 -22.06
N SER A 193 -24.21 1.54 -23.07
CA SER A 193 -24.71 1.14 -24.38
C SER A 193 -25.53 -0.17 -24.36
N LEU A 194 -25.22 -1.06 -23.41
CA LEU A 194 -25.98 -2.31 -23.22
C LEU A 194 -27.45 -2.05 -22.84
N ARG A 195 -27.78 -0.92 -22.21
CA ARG A 195 -29.15 -0.59 -21.80
C ARG A 195 -30.10 -0.43 -22.96
N THR A 196 -29.58 -0.05 -24.11
CA THR A 196 -30.35 0.17 -25.34
C THR A 196 -30.33 -1.02 -26.30
N ASP A 197 -29.50 -2.03 -26.04
CA ASP A 197 -29.33 -3.21 -26.87
C ASP A 197 -30.41 -4.27 -26.63
N ALA A 198 -30.91 -4.87 -27.70
CA ALA A 198 -31.86 -5.98 -27.66
C ALA A 198 -31.30 -7.23 -26.95
N ILE A 199 -29.95 -7.36 -26.84
CA ILE A 199 -29.25 -8.46 -26.20
C ILE A 199 -29.67 -8.63 -24.73
N LEU A 200 -30.09 -7.55 -24.05
CA LEU A 200 -30.50 -7.58 -22.65
C LEU A 200 -31.84 -8.27 -22.42
N ARG A 201 -32.66 -8.42 -23.42
CA ARG A 201 -34.01 -9.05 -23.30
C ARG A 201 -33.95 -10.55 -23.06
N ASP A 202 -32.87 -11.19 -23.51
CA ASP A 202 -32.65 -12.63 -23.45
C ASP A 202 -31.64 -13.05 -22.34
N LEU A 203 -31.08 -12.07 -21.62
CA LEU A 203 -30.14 -12.36 -20.54
C LEU A 203 -30.83 -12.66 -19.21
N PRO A 204 -30.28 -13.57 -18.39
CA PRO A 204 -30.70 -13.72 -17.00
C PRO A 204 -30.62 -12.40 -16.25
N GLY A 205 -31.62 -12.06 -15.43
CA GLY A 205 -31.69 -10.77 -14.72
C GLY A 205 -30.53 -10.51 -13.77
N ASP A 206 -29.91 -11.57 -13.25
CA ASP A 206 -28.72 -11.52 -12.39
C ASP A 206 -27.44 -11.09 -13.15
N ALA A 207 -27.31 -11.47 -14.42
CA ALA A 207 -26.17 -11.06 -15.27
C ALA A 207 -26.16 -9.55 -15.52
N PHE A 208 -27.32 -8.94 -15.65
CA PHE A 208 -27.47 -7.50 -15.77
C PHE A 208 -27.04 -6.78 -14.49
N GLY A 209 -27.54 -7.25 -13.34
CA GLY A 209 -27.14 -6.74 -12.02
C GLY A 209 -25.63 -6.85 -11.79
N GLN A 210 -25.02 -7.94 -12.22
CA GLN A 210 -23.57 -8.18 -12.12
C GLN A 210 -22.75 -7.11 -12.89
N VAL A 211 -23.11 -6.80 -14.14
CA VAL A 211 -22.41 -5.79 -14.96
C VAL A 211 -22.49 -4.41 -14.33
N PHE A 212 -23.67 -4.02 -13.81
CA PHE A 212 -23.83 -2.73 -13.14
C PHE A 212 -23.09 -2.68 -11.80
N ALA A 213 -23.09 -3.75 -11.03
CA ALA A 213 -22.31 -3.87 -9.81
C ALA A 213 -20.80 -3.76 -10.09
N LEU A 214 -20.33 -4.39 -11.16
CA LEU A 214 -18.94 -4.32 -11.60
C LEU A 214 -18.55 -2.88 -12.02
N ARG A 215 -19.40 -2.23 -12.84
CA ARG A 215 -19.21 -0.82 -13.20
C ARG A 215 -19.09 0.07 -11.96
N PHE A 216 -20.04 -0.04 -11.02
CA PHE A 216 -20.05 0.77 -9.80
C PHE A 216 -18.79 0.52 -8.97
N ALA A 217 -18.40 -0.75 -8.80
CA ALA A 217 -17.23 -1.11 -8.01
C ALA A 217 -15.93 -0.56 -8.62
N PHE A 218 -15.76 -0.59 -9.94
CA PHE A 218 -14.58 0.00 -10.58
C PHE A 218 -14.58 1.53 -10.57
N GLU A 219 -15.75 2.17 -10.63
CA GLU A 219 -15.86 3.62 -10.49
C GLU A 219 -15.43 4.07 -9.07
N GLN A 220 -15.87 3.35 -8.03
CA GLN A 220 -15.45 3.60 -6.65
C GLN A 220 -13.95 3.34 -6.46
N PHE A 221 -13.47 2.20 -6.96
CA PHE A 221 -12.04 1.87 -6.93
C PHE A 221 -11.17 2.94 -7.63
N ARG A 222 -11.65 3.53 -8.74
CA ARG A 222 -10.97 4.63 -9.43
C ARG A 222 -10.81 5.87 -8.54
N GLN A 223 -11.83 6.20 -7.75
CA GLN A 223 -11.79 7.35 -6.84
C GLN A 223 -10.77 7.12 -5.71
N ASP A 224 -10.86 5.98 -5.03
CA ASP A 224 -9.98 5.66 -3.92
C ASP A 224 -8.53 5.41 -4.36
N LEU A 225 -8.32 4.89 -5.58
CA LEU A 225 -6.98 4.79 -6.16
C LEU A 225 -6.40 6.17 -6.51
N GLY A 226 -7.23 7.12 -6.93
CA GLY A 226 -6.85 8.52 -7.10
C GLY A 226 -6.35 9.14 -5.79
N ASP A 227 -7.06 8.91 -4.69
CA ASP A 227 -6.64 9.34 -3.35
C ASP A 227 -5.32 8.68 -2.94
N LEU A 228 -5.14 7.37 -3.22
CA LEU A 228 -3.91 6.65 -2.92
C LEU A 228 -2.70 7.26 -3.65
N LEU A 229 -2.86 7.60 -4.92
CA LEU A 229 -1.84 8.29 -5.71
C LEU A 229 -1.49 9.68 -5.14
N ALA A 230 -2.50 10.42 -4.64
CA ALA A 230 -2.28 11.69 -3.98
C ALA A 230 -1.45 11.53 -2.69
N ARG A 231 -1.78 10.51 -1.84
CA ARG A 231 -1.00 10.22 -0.63
C ARG A 231 0.42 9.76 -0.96
N ALA A 232 0.60 8.94 -2.00
CA ALA A 232 1.94 8.54 -2.46
C ALA A 232 2.77 9.76 -2.92
N ARG A 233 2.15 10.74 -3.55
CA ARG A 233 2.82 11.99 -3.97
C ARG A 233 3.25 12.84 -2.76
N GLU A 234 2.43 12.93 -1.73
CA GLU A 234 2.77 13.64 -0.48
C GLU A 234 4.01 13.02 0.20
N LEU A 235 4.13 11.68 0.17
CA LEU A 235 5.28 10.96 0.72
C LEU A 235 6.55 11.17 -0.13
N ALA A 236 6.42 11.26 -1.47
CA ALA A 236 7.54 11.47 -2.37
C ALA A 236 8.02 12.94 -2.36
N GLY A 237 7.10 13.90 -2.25
CA GLY A 237 7.39 15.33 -2.43
C GLY A 237 8.21 15.97 -1.32
N ARG A 238 8.18 15.45 -0.10
CA ARG A 238 8.97 16.01 1.02
C ARG A 238 10.46 15.72 0.91
N ARG A 239 10.85 14.60 0.34
CA ARG A 239 12.27 14.26 0.15
C ARG A 239 13.00 15.13 -0.89
N THR A 240 12.27 15.71 -1.85
CA THR A 240 12.87 16.62 -2.85
C THR A 240 13.20 17.99 -2.27
N VAL A 241 12.57 18.38 -1.16
CA VAL A 241 12.87 19.63 -0.44
C VAL A 241 14.11 19.43 0.43
N ASP A 242 14.20 18.32 1.18
CA ASP A 242 15.34 18.01 2.06
C ASP A 242 16.64 17.78 1.26
N ALA A 243 16.54 17.16 0.07
CA ALA A 243 17.72 16.93 -0.82
C ALA A 243 18.18 18.18 -1.59
N ALA A 244 17.46 19.29 -1.50
CA ALA A 244 17.82 20.57 -2.12
C ALA A 244 18.43 21.57 -1.12
N GLU A 245 18.40 21.24 0.18
CA GLU A 245 18.97 22.05 1.27
C GLU A 245 20.32 21.51 1.80
N ASP A 246 20.77 20.32 1.36
CA ASP A 246 22.11 19.74 1.59
C ASP A 246 23.04 20.00 0.38
#